data_a8b71ca66e6a6f81d34910b5c52ec47c
#
_entry.id   a8b71ca66e6a6f81d34910b5c52ec47c
#
_cell.length_a   1.000
_cell.length_b   1.000
_cell.length_c   1.000
_cell.angle_alpha   90.00
_cell.angle_beta   90.00
_cell.angle_gamma   90.00
#
_symmetry.space_group_name_H-M   'P 1'
#
loop_
_entity.id
_entity.type
_entity.pdbx_description
1 polymer ?
#
loop_
_entity_poly.entity_id
_entity_poly.type
_entity_poly.pdbx_seq_one_letter_code
_entity_poly.pdbx_strand_id
1 'polypeptide(L)'
;MINNFHKYIKAVGTGSKHNFNLSQDQMEDAMKQILNNEVYPEQLSAFLLGWRIKPETTDEFIGALKAFEYYIKREVVPNSIELGYPYDGKCNNPYLFSLIAKELENFDLKVAVTGDELQPAKNGITLKQIVANLSLPNNLYYYDRKDIFPQLSNLTQIRNRLGTRTGFNTIERLLNPASSQYAFIGVFHKPFMNKYATMFKDKYKKLIIIKGNEGTSEIFSKAQYWIIENDNISEYKIDPKDFGINYTKSWDRISLRESLDIINNPSDELIKLVKLNAALILYITQKVKTIDEGYQILI
;
A
#
# COMPACT_ATOMS: atom_id res chain seq x y z
N MET A 1 -22.40 -6.09 -29.16
CA MET A 1 -21.18 -5.50 -29.76
C MET A 1 -20.04 -6.45 -29.50
N ILE A 2 -19.23 -6.78 -30.50
CA ILE A 2 -18.03 -7.61 -30.26
C ILE A 2 -17.07 -6.74 -29.45
N ASN A 3 -16.86 -7.12 -28.18
CA ASN A 3 -15.94 -6.45 -27.30
C ASN A 3 -14.52 -6.59 -27.88
N ASN A 4 -13.88 -5.46 -28.21
CA ASN A 4 -12.53 -5.44 -28.81
C ASN A 4 -11.41 -5.67 -27.76
N PHE A 5 -11.74 -6.18 -26.57
CA PHE A 5 -10.80 -6.42 -25.48
C PHE A 5 -9.76 -7.51 -25.79
N HIS A 6 -10.05 -8.40 -26.73
CA HIS A 6 -9.12 -9.46 -27.14
C HIS A 6 -7.74 -8.93 -27.63
N LYS A 7 -7.67 -7.69 -28.12
CA LYS A 7 -6.40 -7.05 -28.50
C LYS A 7 -5.44 -6.92 -27.31
N TYR A 8 -5.97 -6.65 -26.11
CA TYR A 8 -5.19 -6.55 -24.88
C TYR A 8 -4.78 -7.93 -24.34
N ILE A 9 -5.68 -8.92 -24.49
CA ILE A 9 -5.33 -10.32 -24.16
C ILE A 9 -4.19 -10.80 -25.06
N LYS A 10 -4.21 -10.47 -26.37
CA LYS A 10 -3.10 -10.80 -27.29
C LYS A 10 -1.77 -10.19 -26.84
N ALA A 11 -1.77 -8.96 -26.33
CA ALA A 11 -0.55 -8.31 -25.85
C ALA A 11 0.13 -9.10 -24.73
N VAL A 12 -0.63 -9.72 -23.84
CA VAL A 12 -0.13 -10.36 -22.62
C VAL A 12 -0.20 -11.88 -22.61
N GLY A 13 -0.98 -12.50 -23.51
CA GLY A 13 -1.34 -13.93 -23.46
C GLY A 13 -0.90 -14.79 -24.63
N THR A 14 -0.08 -14.29 -25.57
CA THR A 14 0.34 -15.06 -26.78
C THR A 14 1.66 -15.81 -26.59
N GLY A 15 2.23 -15.78 -25.40
CA GLY A 15 3.49 -16.46 -25.07
C GLY A 15 4.73 -15.56 -25.20
N SER A 16 5.81 -15.96 -24.56
CA SER A 16 7.00 -15.11 -24.32
C SER A 16 7.63 -14.53 -25.59
N LYS A 17 7.49 -15.19 -26.73
CA LYS A 17 8.03 -14.73 -28.04
C LYS A 17 7.15 -13.69 -28.73
N HIS A 18 5.87 -13.61 -28.39
CA HIS A 18 4.86 -12.80 -29.09
C HIS A 18 4.13 -11.82 -28.18
N ASN A 19 4.36 -11.89 -26.86
CA ASN A 19 3.86 -10.88 -25.95
C ASN A 19 4.54 -9.54 -26.22
N PHE A 20 3.80 -8.45 -26.05
CA PHE A 20 4.34 -7.10 -26.14
C PHE A 20 3.77 -6.22 -25.02
N ASN A 21 4.46 -5.13 -24.72
CA ASN A 21 4.05 -4.20 -23.70
C ASN A 21 2.95 -3.29 -24.24
N LEU A 22 1.94 -3.04 -23.42
CA LEU A 22 0.95 -2.01 -23.69
C LEU A 22 1.52 -0.63 -23.40
N SER A 23 1.20 0.34 -24.24
CA SER A 23 1.46 1.75 -23.91
C SER A 23 0.58 2.21 -22.75
N GLN A 24 0.90 3.36 -22.15
CA GLN A 24 0.08 3.95 -21.10
C GLN A 24 -1.38 4.13 -21.54
N ASP A 25 -1.60 4.66 -22.75
CA ASP A 25 -2.96 4.91 -23.28
C ASP A 25 -3.72 3.60 -23.56
N GLN A 26 -3.03 2.57 -24.08
CA GLN A 26 -3.63 1.25 -24.30
C GLN A 26 -4.03 0.58 -22.97
N MET A 27 -3.17 0.71 -21.95
CA MET A 27 -3.49 0.16 -20.64
C MET A 27 -4.59 0.95 -19.93
N GLU A 28 -4.61 2.28 -20.09
CA GLU A 28 -5.69 3.13 -19.58
C GLU A 28 -7.03 2.73 -20.18
N ASP A 29 -7.10 2.54 -21.51
CA ASP A 29 -8.32 2.07 -22.19
C ASP A 29 -8.74 0.67 -21.72
N ALA A 30 -7.80 -0.27 -21.61
CA ALA A 30 -8.08 -1.61 -21.09
C ALA A 30 -8.66 -1.57 -19.66
N MET A 31 -8.08 -0.74 -18.79
CA MET A 31 -8.55 -0.59 -17.41
C MET A 31 -9.91 0.08 -17.32
N LYS A 32 -10.18 1.10 -18.15
CA LYS A 32 -11.53 1.72 -18.23
C LYS A 32 -12.59 0.70 -18.63
N GLN A 33 -12.33 -0.13 -19.62
CA GLN A 33 -13.27 -1.20 -20.03
C GLN A 33 -13.51 -2.20 -18.89
N ILE A 34 -12.45 -2.58 -18.14
CA ILE A 34 -12.57 -3.48 -16.99
C ILE A 34 -13.42 -2.82 -15.88
N LEU A 35 -13.11 -1.58 -15.53
CA LEU A 35 -13.78 -0.87 -14.42
C LEU A 35 -15.23 -0.48 -14.74
N ASN A 36 -15.55 -0.32 -16.04
CA ASN A 36 -16.92 -0.12 -16.51
C ASN A 36 -17.73 -1.43 -16.64
N ASN A 37 -17.12 -2.58 -16.28
CA ASN A 37 -17.75 -3.89 -16.42
C ASN A 37 -18.11 -4.24 -17.88
N GLU A 38 -17.31 -3.81 -18.83
CA GLU A 38 -17.47 -4.06 -20.27
C GLU A 38 -16.72 -5.33 -20.72
N VAL A 39 -16.00 -5.99 -19.81
CA VAL A 39 -15.13 -7.14 -20.07
C VAL A 39 -15.72 -8.39 -19.43
N TYR A 40 -15.84 -9.48 -20.19
CA TYR A 40 -16.29 -10.74 -19.65
C TYR A 40 -15.33 -11.31 -18.59
N PRO A 41 -15.83 -12.03 -17.57
CA PRO A 41 -15.00 -12.60 -16.51
C PRO A 41 -13.82 -13.46 -17.00
N GLU A 42 -14.03 -14.22 -18.09
CA GLU A 42 -13.01 -15.06 -18.73
C GLU A 42 -11.90 -14.21 -19.37
N GLN A 43 -12.30 -13.12 -20.03
CA GLN A 43 -11.36 -12.17 -20.65
C GLN A 43 -10.55 -11.44 -19.58
N LEU A 44 -11.20 -10.99 -18.51
CA LEU A 44 -10.55 -10.34 -17.37
C LEU A 44 -9.53 -11.28 -16.71
N SER A 45 -9.94 -12.53 -16.44
CA SER A 45 -9.06 -13.52 -15.83
C SER A 45 -7.83 -13.82 -16.71
N ALA A 46 -8.04 -14.02 -18.01
CA ALA A 46 -6.97 -14.26 -18.97
C ALA A 46 -6.02 -13.06 -19.07
N PHE A 47 -6.56 -11.83 -19.10
CA PHE A 47 -5.77 -10.62 -19.14
C PHE A 47 -4.93 -10.43 -17.86
N LEU A 48 -5.54 -10.53 -16.68
CA LEU A 48 -4.85 -10.33 -15.40
C LEU A 48 -3.72 -11.35 -15.20
N LEU A 49 -3.97 -12.61 -15.53
CA LEU A 49 -2.95 -13.67 -15.45
C LEU A 49 -1.85 -13.45 -16.49
N GLY A 50 -2.21 -13.17 -17.73
CA GLY A 50 -1.26 -12.88 -18.81
C GLY A 50 -0.38 -11.68 -18.50
N TRP A 51 -0.97 -10.57 -18.00
CA TRP A 51 -0.25 -9.36 -17.59
C TRP A 51 0.77 -9.68 -16.49
N ARG A 52 0.39 -10.50 -15.51
CA ARG A 52 1.29 -10.94 -14.43
C ARG A 52 2.43 -11.81 -14.92
N ILE A 53 2.17 -12.77 -15.83
CA ILE A 53 3.15 -13.71 -16.34
C ILE A 53 4.15 -13.03 -17.31
N LYS A 54 3.67 -12.07 -18.09
CA LYS A 54 4.49 -11.27 -19.01
C LYS A 54 5.48 -10.32 -18.31
N PRO A 55 5.65 -10.19 -17.13
CA PRO A 55 5.97 -9.13 -16.19
C PRO A 55 5.45 -7.72 -16.56
N GLU A 56 4.79 -7.11 -15.63
CA GLU A 56 4.20 -5.77 -15.78
C GLU A 56 5.29 -4.70 -15.94
N THR A 57 5.11 -3.77 -16.87
CA THR A 57 5.98 -2.61 -17.02
C THR A 57 5.51 -1.42 -16.19
N THR A 58 6.40 -0.45 -15.97
CA THR A 58 6.04 0.79 -15.28
C THR A 58 5.03 1.61 -16.07
N ASP A 59 5.15 1.65 -17.41
CA ASP A 59 4.19 2.35 -18.27
C ASP A 59 2.79 1.74 -18.19
N GLU A 60 2.70 0.41 -18.15
CA GLU A 60 1.43 -0.28 -17.95
C GLU A 60 0.81 0.06 -16.58
N PHE A 61 1.62 0.11 -15.52
CA PHE A 61 1.12 0.55 -14.21
C PHE A 61 0.66 2.00 -14.21
N ILE A 62 1.39 2.90 -14.86
CA ILE A 62 0.99 4.32 -14.99
C ILE A 62 -0.32 4.44 -15.75
N GLY A 63 -0.48 3.71 -16.87
CA GLY A 63 -1.73 3.69 -17.63
C GLY A 63 -2.92 3.21 -16.80
N ALA A 64 -2.73 2.13 -16.01
CA ALA A 64 -3.75 1.64 -15.10
C ALA A 64 -4.11 2.66 -14.01
N LEU A 65 -3.10 3.33 -13.42
CA LEU A 65 -3.30 4.39 -12.43
C LEU A 65 -4.03 5.61 -13.02
N LYS A 66 -3.75 6.00 -14.28
CA LYS A 66 -4.51 7.04 -14.97
C LYS A 66 -6.00 6.69 -15.06
N ALA A 67 -6.32 5.44 -15.40
CA ALA A 67 -7.71 5.00 -15.41
C ALA A 67 -8.36 5.09 -14.02
N PHE A 68 -7.64 4.74 -12.95
CA PHE A 68 -8.16 4.79 -11.58
C PHE A 68 -8.60 6.19 -11.17
N GLU A 69 -7.89 7.25 -11.64
CA GLU A 69 -8.20 8.65 -11.33
C GLU A 69 -9.64 9.06 -11.67
N TYR A 70 -10.28 8.42 -12.64
CA TYR A 70 -11.66 8.72 -13.03
C TYR A 70 -12.72 8.17 -12.05
N TYR A 71 -12.34 7.21 -11.19
CA TYR A 71 -13.29 6.47 -10.35
C TYR A 71 -13.08 6.66 -8.86
N ILE A 72 -11.87 7.03 -8.44
CA ILE A 72 -11.55 7.20 -7.01
C ILE A 72 -12.25 8.45 -6.49
N LYS A 73 -13.10 8.26 -5.49
CA LYS A 73 -13.68 9.36 -4.70
C LYS A 73 -12.64 9.85 -3.69
N ARG A 74 -12.44 11.16 -3.65
CA ARG A 74 -11.47 11.80 -2.76
C ARG A 74 -12.12 12.90 -1.94
N GLU A 75 -11.56 13.11 -0.78
CA GLU A 75 -11.75 14.31 0.03
C GLU A 75 -10.38 14.94 0.34
N VAL A 76 -10.38 16.14 0.88
CA VAL A 76 -9.14 16.80 1.30
C VAL A 76 -9.05 16.73 2.82
N VAL A 77 -8.09 15.95 3.32
CA VAL A 77 -7.73 15.90 4.74
C VAL A 77 -6.39 16.61 4.92
N PRO A 78 -6.40 17.87 5.42
CA PRO A 78 -5.17 18.63 5.59
C PRO A 78 -4.21 17.95 6.57
N ASN A 79 -2.90 18.12 6.34
CA ASN A 79 -1.83 17.56 7.16
C ASN A 79 -1.91 16.02 7.28
N SER A 80 -2.30 15.32 6.21
CA SER A 80 -2.39 13.87 6.23
C SER A 80 -1.22 13.19 5.54
N ILE A 81 -0.94 11.96 6.01
CA ILE A 81 -0.05 10.98 5.40
C ILE A 81 -0.82 9.71 5.07
N GLU A 82 -0.67 9.19 3.85
CA GLU A 82 -1.22 7.88 3.50
C GLU A 82 -0.24 6.76 3.84
N LEU A 83 -0.72 5.74 4.55
CA LEU A 83 0.03 4.52 4.82
C LEU A 83 -0.45 3.39 3.91
N GLY A 84 0.41 2.94 3.00
CA GLY A 84 0.09 1.91 2.01
C GLY A 84 0.24 0.49 2.53
N TYR A 85 -0.86 -0.22 2.72
CA TYR A 85 -0.89 -1.62 3.18
C TYR A 85 -1.27 -2.59 2.06
N PRO A 86 -0.80 -3.84 2.13
CA PRO A 86 -1.18 -4.87 1.17
C PRO A 86 -2.59 -5.41 1.46
N TYR A 87 -3.40 -5.60 0.42
CA TYR A 87 -4.76 -6.15 0.54
C TYR A 87 -4.80 -7.68 0.68
N ASP A 88 -3.68 -8.37 0.50
CA ASP A 88 -3.54 -9.79 0.83
C ASP A 88 -3.22 -10.04 2.31
N GLY A 89 -3.23 -8.96 3.10
CA GLY A 89 -3.15 -8.96 4.55
C GLY A 89 -1.74 -9.17 5.12
N LYS A 90 -1.66 -9.15 6.45
CA LYS A 90 -0.43 -9.43 7.22
C LYS A 90 -0.51 -10.80 7.87
N CYS A 91 0.62 -11.49 7.92
CA CYS A 91 0.71 -12.83 8.51
C CYS A 91 1.68 -12.90 9.70
N ASN A 92 2.67 -12.00 9.75
CA ASN A 92 3.83 -12.17 10.64
C ASN A 92 3.94 -11.10 11.73
N ASN A 93 3.25 -9.96 11.59
CA ASN A 93 3.32 -8.87 12.56
C ASN A 93 1.94 -8.22 12.73
N PRO A 94 1.64 -7.60 13.88
CA PRO A 94 0.43 -6.80 14.05
C PRO A 94 0.47 -5.56 13.14
N TYR A 95 -0.67 -4.92 12.94
CA TYR A 95 -0.73 -3.59 12.33
C TYR A 95 -0.38 -2.53 13.37
N LEU A 96 0.42 -1.52 12.99
CA LEU A 96 0.81 -0.44 13.88
C LEU A 96 0.09 0.89 13.59
N PHE A 97 -0.69 0.99 12.50
CA PHE A 97 -1.25 2.25 12.03
C PHE A 97 -2.07 3.01 13.08
N SER A 98 -2.85 2.32 13.91
CA SER A 98 -3.67 2.95 14.95
C SER A 98 -2.82 3.48 16.12
N LEU A 99 -1.81 2.73 16.52
CA LEU A 99 -0.84 3.15 17.54
C LEU A 99 0.02 4.31 17.03
N ILE A 100 0.47 4.25 15.78
CA ILE A 100 1.21 5.34 15.12
C ILE A 100 0.36 6.61 15.06
N ALA A 101 -0.91 6.50 14.66
CA ALA A 101 -1.82 7.65 14.61
C ALA A 101 -1.96 8.29 15.99
N LYS A 102 -2.10 7.50 17.06
CA LYS A 102 -2.18 8.00 18.43
C LYS A 102 -0.95 8.80 18.84
N GLU A 103 0.26 8.33 18.52
CA GLU A 103 1.51 9.06 18.80
C GLU A 103 1.60 10.38 18.01
N LEU A 104 0.93 10.49 16.87
CA LEU A 104 0.95 11.68 16.01
C LEU A 104 -0.16 12.70 16.33
N GLU A 105 -1.10 12.39 17.22
CA GLU A 105 -2.28 13.22 17.50
C GLU A 105 -1.90 14.65 17.93
N ASN A 106 -0.90 14.78 18.79
CA ASN A 106 -0.44 16.07 19.30
C ASN A 106 0.36 16.93 18.29
N PHE A 107 0.63 16.42 17.10
CA PHE A 107 1.41 17.09 16.06
C PHE A 107 0.57 17.65 14.92
N ASP A 108 -0.75 17.65 15.06
CA ASP A 108 -1.71 18.01 13.99
C ASP A 108 -1.44 17.20 12.70
N LEU A 109 -1.12 15.93 12.84
CA LEU A 109 -0.96 15.00 11.73
C LEU A 109 -2.11 13.98 11.72
N LYS A 110 -2.65 13.75 10.54
CA LYS A 110 -3.68 12.77 10.28
C LYS A 110 -3.09 11.61 9.50
N VAL A 111 -3.54 10.41 9.83
CA VAL A 111 -3.12 9.18 9.15
C VAL A 111 -4.28 8.67 8.30
N ALA A 112 -4.06 8.48 7.01
CA ALA A 112 -5.01 7.89 6.10
C ALA A 112 -4.61 6.46 5.75
N VAL A 113 -5.55 5.53 5.85
CA VAL A 113 -5.35 4.12 5.48
C VAL A 113 -6.54 3.62 4.66
N THR A 114 -6.27 2.75 3.70
CA THR A 114 -7.31 2.14 2.87
C THR A 114 -7.34 0.63 3.07
N GLY A 115 -8.54 0.07 3.20
CA GLY A 115 -8.76 -1.37 3.35
C GLY A 115 -9.87 -1.88 2.45
N ASP A 116 -9.96 -3.21 2.31
CA ASP A 116 -11.03 -3.92 1.61
C ASP A 116 -11.08 -5.38 2.07
N GLU A 117 -11.97 -6.15 1.46
CA GLU A 117 -11.99 -7.60 1.57
C GLU A 117 -10.65 -8.20 1.12
N LEU A 118 -10.34 -9.38 1.68
CA LEU A 118 -9.10 -10.09 1.42
C LEU A 118 -8.89 -10.35 -0.08
N GLN A 119 -7.72 -9.97 -0.57
CA GLN A 119 -7.25 -10.29 -1.91
C GLN A 119 -6.25 -11.45 -1.87
N PRO A 120 -6.09 -12.23 -2.96
CA PRO A 120 -5.04 -13.24 -3.00
C PRO A 120 -3.63 -12.59 -2.99
N ALA A 121 -2.56 -13.22 -2.50
CA ALA A 121 -2.46 -14.66 -2.25
C ALA A 121 -2.04 -15.04 -0.82
N LYS A 122 -1.60 -14.09 0.06
CA LYS A 122 -1.03 -14.43 1.38
C LYS A 122 -2.06 -15.04 2.36
N ASN A 123 -3.32 -14.75 2.18
CA ASN A 123 -4.37 -15.11 3.11
C ASN A 123 -4.08 -14.64 4.55
N GLY A 124 -3.64 -13.38 4.65
CA GLY A 124 -3.33 -12.74 5.92
C GLY A 124 -4.53 -12.03 6.54
N ILE A 125 -4.30 -11.39 7.69
CA ILE A 125 -5.29 -10.53 8.35
C ILE A 125 -5.36 -9.22 7.57
N THR A 126 -6.56 -8.81 7.15
CA THR A 126 -6.75 -7.54 6.43
C THR A 126 -6.81 -6.34 7.39
N LEU A 127 -6.46 -5.17 6.89
CA LEU A 127 -6.64 -3.91 7.62
C LEU A 127 -8.11 -3.69 7.98
N LYS A 128 -9.04 -4.02 7.07
CA LYS A 128 -10.49 -3.96 7.32
C LYS A 128 -10.92 -4.79 8.53
N GLN A 129 -10.40 -6.02 8.69
CA GLN A 129 -10.69 -6.86 9.85
C GLN A 129 -10.18 -6.23 11.16
N ILE A 130 -9.02 -5.59 11.14
CA ILE A 130 -8.48 -4.89 12.31
C ILE A 130 -9.37 -3.69 12.67
N VAL A 131 -9.66 -2.82 11.69
CA VAL A 131 -10.49 -1.62 11.89
C VAL A 131 -11.87 -1.95 12.44
N ALA A 132 -12.50 -3.02 11.96
CA ALA A 132 -13.81 -3.46 12.43
C ALA A 132 -13.85 -3.85 13.92
N ASN A 133 -12.69 -4.03 14.57
CA ASN A 133 -12.57 -4.48 15.95
C ASN A 133 -11.77 -3.51 16.85
N LEU A 134 -11.50 -2.29 16.37
CA LEU A 134 -10.75 -1.28 17.13
C LEU A 134 -11.54 0.02 17.26
N SER A 135 -11.36 0.69 18.40
CA SER A 135 -11.69 2.12 18.51
C SER A 135 -10.55 2.92 17.87
N LEU A 136 -10.87 3.67 16.82
CA LEU A 136 -9.87 4.41 16.07
C LEU A 136 -9.56 5.76 16.74
N PRO A 137 -8.30 6.22 16.74
CA PRO A 137 -7.92 7.58 17.13
C PRO A 137 -8.62 8.62 16.25
N ASN A 138 -8.87 9.82 16.77
CA ASN A 138 -9.59 10.89 16.06
C ASN A 138 -8.85 11.39 14.80
N ASN A 139 -7.53 11.26 14.78
CA ASN A 139 -6.68 11.64 13.65
C ASN A 139 -6.42 10.49 12.66
N LEU A 140 -7.11 9.35 12.80
CA LEU A 140 -7.02 8.21 11.88
C LEU A 140 -8.25 8.15 10.98
N TYR A 141 -8.03 8.24 9.68
CA TYR A 141 -9.02 8.18 8.62
C TYR A 141 -8.92 6.83 7.91
N TYR A 142 -9.94 6.00 8.09
CA TYR A 142 -10.07 4.74 7.38
C TYR A 142 -11.02 4.88 6.20
N TYR A 143 -10.57 4.43 5.03
CA TYR A 143 -11.36 4.40 3.81
C TYR A 143 -11.59 2.95 3.39
N ASP A 144 -12.85 2.54 3.36
CA ASP A 144 -13.20 1.27 2.72
C ASP A 144 -13.12 1.45 1.20
N ARG A 145 -12.31 0.63 0.52
CA ARG A 145 -12.16 0.72 -0.93
C ARG A 145 -13.50 0.53 -1.66
N LYS A 146 -14.42 -0.25 -1.08
CA LYS A 146 -15.77 -0.43 -1.62
C LYS A 146 -16.54 0.89 -1.73
N ASP A 147 -16.30 1.84 -0.83
CA ASP A 147 -17.00 3.14 -0.81
C ASP A 147 -16.31 4.16 -1.71
N ILE A 148 -14.97 4.16 -1.73
CA ILE A 148 -14.19 5.15 -2.48
C ILE A 148 -13.89 4.70 -3.92
N PHE A 149 -13.87 3.40 -4.21
CA PHE A 149 -13.56 2.84 -5.52
C PHE A 149 -14.30 1.49 -5.74
N PRO A 150 -15.64 1.50 -5.77
CA PRO A 150 -16.46 0.28 -5.87
C PRO A 150 -16.16 -0.55 -7.12
N GLN A 151 -15.79 0.08 -8.23
CA GLN A 151 -15.48 -0.63 -9.48
C GLN A 151 -14.31 -1.62 -9.29
N LEU A 152 -13.27 -1.21 -8.56
CA LEU A 152 -12.12 -2.09 -8.26
C LEU A 152 -12.48 -3.16 -7.22
N SER A 153 -13.26 -2.80 -6.19
CA SER A 153 -13.71 -3.74 -5.16
C SER A 153 -14.60 -4.83 -5.73
N ASN A 154 -15.44 -4.53 -6.74
CA ASN A 154 -16.30 -5.51 -7.41
C ASN A 154 -15.50 -6.62 -8.13
N LEU A 155 -14.23 -6.39 -8.43
CA LEU A 155 -13.36 -7.40 -9.05
C LEU A 155 -12.83 -8.44 -8.04
N THR A 156 -13.06 -8.25 -6.75
CA THR A 156 -12.51 -9.10 -5.67
C THR A 156 -12.90 -10.57 -5.84
N GLN A 157 -14.16 -10.88 -6.22
CA GLN A 157 -14.59 -12.27 -6.40
C GLN A 157 -13.85 -12.97 -7.53
N ILE A 158 -13.65 -12.28 -8.67
CA ILE A 158 -12.90 -12.82 -9.80
C ILE A 158 -11.45 -13.05 -9.42
N ARG A 159 -10.82 -12.08 -8.72
CA ARG A 159 -9.44 -12.19 -8.25
C ARG A 159 -9.27 -13.35 -7.26
N ASN A 160 -10.22 -13.54 -6.35
CA ASN A 160 -10.18 -14.66 -5.39
C ASN A 160 -10.34 -16.01 -6.09
N ARG A 161 -11.17 -16.11 -7.12
CA ARG A 161 -11.29 -17.34 -7.94
C ARG A 161 -10.03 -17.60 -8.78
N LEU A 162 -9.35 -16.54 -9.22
CA LEU A 162 -8.06 -16.65 -9.91
C LEU A 162 -6.95 -17.16 -8.95
N GLY A 163 -7.04 -16.87 -7.66
CA GLY A 163 -6.20 -17.44 -6.61
C GLY A 163 -4.74 -16.97 -6.60
N THR A 164 -4.36 -16.00 -7.43
CA THR A 164 -2.99 -15.50 -7.54
C THR A 164 -2.93 -13.97 -7.50
N ARG A 165 -1.76 -13.42 -7.20
CA ARG A 165 -1.51 -11.98 -7.31
C ARG A 165 -1.59 -11.53 -8.77
N THR A 166 -2.14 -10.34 -8.95
CA THR A 166 -2.22 -9.64 -10.22
C THR A 166 -1.49 -8.31 -10.14
N GLY A 167 -1.36 -7.58 -11.23
CA GLY A 167 -0.82 -6.22 -11.26
C GLY A 167 -1.53 -5.26 -10.29
N PHE A 168 -2.82 -5.49 -10.02
CA PHE A 168 -3.58 -4.70 -9.04
C PHE A 168 -2.97 -4.73 -7.65
N ASN A 169 -2.45 -5.87 -7.17
CA ASN A 169 -1.78 -5.96 -5.86
C ASN A 169 -0.60 -4.99 -5.69
N THR A 170 -0.06 -4.49 -6.80
CA THR A 170 0.99 -3.48 -6.79
C THR A 170 0.41 -2.07 -6.71
N ILE A 171 -0.55 -1.72 -7.58
CA ILE A 171 -0.98 -0.33 -7.78
C ILE A 171 -2.13 0.12 -6.85
N GLU A 172 -2.90 -0.81 -6.28
CA GLU A 172 -4.05 -0.50 -5.42
C GLU A 172 -3.68 -0.01 -4.00
N ARG A 173 -2.39 0.00 -3.65
CA ARG A 173 -1.93 0.23 -2.27
C ARG A 173 -1.80 1.70 -1.89
N LEU A 174 -1.76 2.60 -2.87
CA LEU A 174 -1.70 4.06 -2.72
C LEU A 174 -2.75 4.69 -3.64
N LEU A 175 -3.98 4.78 -3.15
CA LEU A 175 -5.12 5.35 -3.89
C LEU A 175 -5.31 6.84 -3.60
N ASN A 176 -4.74 7.31 -2.52
CA ASN A 176 -4.79 8.68 -2.02
C ASN A 176 -6.21 9.26 -1.86
N PRO A 177 -7.11 8.57 -1.13
CA PRO A 177 -8.49 9.06 -0.95
C PRO A 177 -8.58 10.34 -0.13
N ALA A 178 -7.61 10.58 0.75
CA ALA A 178 -7.53 11.76 1.62
C ALA A 178 -6.83 12.97 0.97
N SER A 179 -6.40 12.86 -0.30
CA SER A 179 -5.55 13.86 -0.97
C SER A 179 -4.30 14.23 -0.13
N SER A 180 -3.71 13.22 0.50
CA SER A 180 -2.54 13.37 1.37
C SER A 180 -1.33 13.90 0.59
N GLN A 181 -0.56 14.80 1.21
CA GLN A 181 0.68 15.33 0.63
C GLN A 181 1.87 14.36 0.80
N TYR A 182 1.76 13.43 1.71
CA TYR A 182 2.81 12.49 2.08
C TYR A 182 2.29 11.06 1.96
N ALA A 183 3.18 10.12 1.62
CA ALA A 183 2.85 8.71 1.66
C ALA A 183 4.02 7.87 2.18
N PHE A 184 3.67 6.74 2.79
CA PHE A 184 4.60 5.74 3.25
C PHE A 184 4.15 4.37 2.79
N ILE A 185 4.98 3.67 2.02
CA ILE A 185 4.68 2.34 1.47
C ILE A 185 5.85 1.38 1.67
N GLY A 186 5.55 0.12 1.91
CA GLY A 186 6.55 -0.93 1.94
C GLY A 186 6.69 -1.67 0.62
N VAL A 187 7.90 -2.12 0.29
CA VAL A 187 8.18 -3.03 -0.83
C VAL A 187 8.85 -4.29 -0.33
N PHE A 188 8.61 -5.40 -1.01
CA PHE A 188 9.24 -6.68 -0.67
C PHE A 188 10.60 -6.84 -1.37
N HIS A 189 10.70 -6.37 -2.62
CA HIS A 189 11.89 -6.51 -3.45
C HIS A 189 12.37 -5.15 -3.95
N LYS A 190 13.69 -4.91 -3.88
CA LYS A 190 14.33 -3.65 -4.31
C LYS A 190 13.95 -3.20 -5.73
N PRO A 191 13.79 -4.05 -6.76
CA PRO A 191 13.36 -3.61 -8.09
C PRO A 191 12.00 -2.89 -8.13
N PHE A 192 11.09 -3.20 -7.18
CA PHE A 192 9.83 -2.50 -7.08
C PHE A 192 9.96 -1.07 -6.55
N MET A 193 11.03 -0.74 -5.83
CA MET A 193 11.27 0.63 -5.36
C MET A 193 11.26 1.63 -6.53
N ASN A 194 12.03 1.35 -7.59
CA ASN A 194 12.08 2.22 -8.76
C ASN A 194 10.71 2.35 -9.45
N LYS A 195 9.95 1.24 -9.54
CA LYS A 195 8.59 1.27 -10.10
C LYS A 195 7.68 2.17 -9.27
N TYR A 196 7.68 2.01 -7.93
CA TYR A 196 6.87 2.88 -7.05
C TYR A 196 7.31 4.34 -7.10
N ALA A 197 8.62 4.61 -7.08
CA ALA A 197 9.13 5.97 -7.23
C ALA A 197 8.59 6.62 -8.51
N THR A 198 8.72 5.94 -9.66
CA THR A 198 8.23 6.47 -10.94
C THR A 198 6.71 6.63 -11.00
N MET A 199 5.94 5.68 -10.45
CA MET A 199 4.48 5.72 -10.47
C MET A 199 3.87 6.83 -9.60
N PHE A 200 4.53 7.17 -8.49
CA PHE A 200 3.90 7.98 -7.43
C PHE A 200 4.64 9.29 -7.11
N LYS A 201 5.81 9.58 -7.72
CA LYS A 201 6.59 10.80 -7.45
C LYS A 201 5.80 12.10 -7.60
N ASP A 202 4.91 12.16 -8.59
CA ASP A 202 4.12 13.35 -8.89
C ASP A 202 2.79 13.40 -8.09
N LYS A 203 2.48 12.35 -7.31
CA LYS A 203 1.24 12.29 -6.51
C LYS A 203 1.43 12.80 -5.09
N TYR A 204 2.65 12.81 -4.59
CA TYR A 204 2.97 13.20 -3.21
C TYR A 204 4.13 14.17 -3.19
N LYS A 205 4.08 15.14 -2.26
CA LYS A 205 5.22 16.02 -1.98
C LYS A 205 6.45 15.24 -1.55
N LYS A 206 6.24 14.20 -0.71
CA LYS A 206 7.27 13.21 -0.36
C LYS A 206 6.65 11.81 -0.26
N LEU A 207 7.36 10.85 -0.81
CA LEU A 207 7.03 9.44 -0.72
C LEU A 207 8.15 8.68 -0.02
N ILE A 208 7.82 7.95 1.06
CA ILE A 208 8.73 7.00 1.67
C ILE A 208 8.45 5.62 1.10
N ILE A 209 9.51 4.95 0.67
CA ILE A 209 9.46 3.54 0.30
C ILE A 209 10.41 2.78 1.21
N ILE A 210 9.89 1.79 1.95
CA ILE A 210 10.71 0.96 2.82
C ILE A 210 10.77 -0.50 2.32
N LYS A 211 11.96 -1.09 2.33
CA LYS A 211 12.13 -2.52 2.20
C LYS A 211 11.90 -3.16 3.56
N GLY A 212 10.64 -3.42 3.87
CA GLY A 212 10.21 -3.91 5.17
C GLY A 212 9.67 -5.33 5.13
N ASN A 213 9.38 -5.86 6.31
CA ASN A 213 8.69 -7.13 6.47
C ASN A 213 7.30 -7.05 5.85
N GLU A 214 6.90 -8.10 5.13
CA GLU A 214 5.58 -8.25 4.50
C GLU A 214 5.20 -7.16 3.48
N GLY A 215 6.13 -6.25 3.13
CA GLY A 215 5.87 -5.12 2.23
C GLY A 215 4.93 -4.08 2.83
N THR A 216 4.92 -3.89 4.15
CA THR A 216 4.09 -2.90 4.84
C THR A 216 4.85 -1.60 5.08
N SER A 217 4.12 -0.52 5.34
CA SER A 217 4.62 0.81 5.66
C SER A 217 5.05 0.92 7.14
N GLU A 218 5.81 -0.07 7.64
CA GLU A 218 6.16 -0.17 9.05
C GLU A 218 7.58 -0.71 9.23
N ILE A 219 8.27 -0.16 10.24
CA ILE A 219 9.58 -0.62 10.69
C ILE A 219 9.36 -1.62 11.82
N PHE A 220 9.85 -2.86 11.66
CA PHE A 220 9.89 -3.88 12.71
C PHE A 220 11.31 -4.37 13.02
N SER A 221 12.22 -4.18 12.09
CA SER A 221 13.62 -4.60 12.18
C SER A 221 14.48 -3.69 11.32
N LYS A 222 15.78 -3.91 11.29
CA LYS A 222 16.70 -3.22 10.39
C LYS A 222 16.16 -3.23 8.97
N ALA A 223 16.07 -2.04 8.37
CA ALA A 223 15.49 -1.83 7.06
C ALA A 223 16.26 -0.80 6.24
N GLN A 224 16.17 -0.92 4.94
CA GLN A 224 16.57 0.09 3.97
C GLN A 224 15.33 0.84 3.52
N TYR A 225 15.41 2.17 3.44
CA TYR A 225 14.31 2.99 2.95
C TYR A 225 14.80 4.10 2.03
N TRP A 226 13.90 4.61 1.22
CA TRP A 226 14.15 5.69 0.26
C TRP A 226 13.13 6.79 0.48
N ILE A 227 13.59 8.03 0.33
CA ILE A 227 12.76 9.22 0.29
C ILE A 227 12.79 9.75 -1.13
N ILE A 228 11.61 9.90 -1.72
CA ILE A 228 11.41 10.48 -3.04
C ILE A 228 10.81 11.86 -2.85
N GLU A 229 11.50 12.88 -3.33
CA GLU A 229 11.09 14.28 -3.30
C GLU A 229 11.59 15.00 -4.55
N ASN A 230 10.70 15.60 -5.35
CA ASN A 230 11.06 16.37 -6.54
C ASN A 230 12.05 15.65 -7.48
N ASP A 231 11.78 14.43 -7.89
CA ASP A 231 12.65 13.57 -8.70
C ASP A 231 13.95 13.08 -8.03
N ASN A 232 14.27 13.58 -6.83
CA ASN A 232 15.41 13.09 -6.08
C ASN A 232 15.04 11.82 -5.30
N ILE A 233 15.93 10.82 -5.36
CA ILE A 233 15.81 9.58 -4.59
C ILE A 233 17.00 9.51 -3.66
N SER A 234 16.75 9.59 -2.37
CA SER A 234 17.77 9.46 -1.32
C SER A 234 17.60 8.15 -0.57
N GLU A 235 18.67 7.39 -0.41
CA GLU A 235 18.68 6.08 0.22
C GLU A 235 19.23 6.17 1.65
N TYR A 236 18.54 5.50 2.58
CA TYR A 236 18.87 5.49 4.00
C TYR A 236 18.74 4.08 4.59
N LYS A 237 19.26 3.92 5.80
CA LYS A 237 19.08 2.73 6.62
C LYS A 237 18.56 3.15 7.99
N ILE A 238 17.76 2.28 8.59
CA ILE A 238 17.27 2.44 9.95
C ILE A 238 17.36 1.09 10.66
N ASP A 239 17.86 1.10 11.88
CA ASP A 239 17.91 -0.09 12.73
C ASP A 239 17.29 0.26 14.09
N PRO A 240 16.18 -0.38 14.51
CA PRO A 240 15.60 -0.13 15.83
C PRO A 240 16.59 -0.29 17.00
N LYS A 241 17.62 -1.12 16.82
CA LYS A 241 18.66 -1.29 17.85
C LYS A 241 19.48 -0.04 18.12
N ASP A 242 19.64 0.84 17.13
CA ASP A 242 20.33 2.12 17.28
C ASP A 242 19.54 3.07 18.21
N PHE A 243 18.25 2.79 18.42
CA PHE A 243 17.34 3.49 19.34
C PHE A 243 17.09 2.71 20.65
N GLY A 244 17.88 1.69 20.94
CA GLY A 244 17.73 0.85 22.14
C GLY A 244 16.51 -0.07 22.12
N ILE A 245 15.93 -0.34 20.94
CA ILE A 245 14.72 -1.14 20.78
C ILE A 245 15.09 -2.59 20.47
N ASN A 246 14.64 -3.52 21.33
CA ASN A 246 14.90 -4.96 21.19
C ASN A 246 13.60 -5.75 20.99
N TYR A 247 12.71 -5.26 20.13
CA TYR A 247 11.45 -5.91 19.84
C TYR A 247 11.67 -7.27 19.16
N THR A 248 11.07 -8.30 19.74
CA THR A 248 11.01 -9.66 19.16
C THR A 248 9.58 -10.17 19.22
N LYS A 249 9.15 -10.84 18.16
CA LYS A 249 7.84 -11.50 18.13
C LYS A 249 7.94 -12.92 18.68
N SER A 250 6.85 -13.41 19.28
CA SER A 250 6.77 -14.76 19.88
C SER A 250 5.94 -15.75 19.08
N TRP A 251 5.66 -15.45 17.80
CA TRP A 251 4.82 -16.28 16.90
C TRP A 251 5.43 -16.35 15.50
N ASP A 252 5.13 -17.41 14.77
CA ASP A 252 5.49 -17.55 13.36
C ASP A 252 4.41 -16.95 12.46
N ARG A 253 3.15 -17.20 12.77
CA ARG A 253 1.99 -16.60 12.09
C ARG A 253 1.04 -16.04 13.14
N ILE A 254 0.70 -14.76 13.00
CA ILE A 254 -0.20 -14.07 13.92
C ILE A 254 -1.67 -14.33 13.52
N SER A 255 -2.53 -14.58 14.51
CA SER A 255 -3.99 -14.62 14.35
C SER A 255 -4.62 -13.25 14.50
N LEU A 256 -5.87 -13.06 14.05
CA LEU A 256 -6.61 -11.82 14.25
C LEU A 256 -6.73 -11.47 15.73
N ARG A 257 -7.04 -12.45 16.59
CA ARG A 257 -7.17 -12.25 18.03
C ARG A 257 -5.85 -11.77 18.64
N GLU A 258 -4.75 -12.46 18.35
CA GLU A 258 -3.42 -12.06 18.84
C GLU A 258 -3.03 -10.66 18.35
N SER A 259 -3.32 -10.34 17.07
CA SER A 259 -3.04 -9.01 16.54
C SER A 259 -3.82 -7.92 17.28
N LEU A 260 -5.10 -8.16 17.58
CA LEU A 260 -5.94 -7.23 18.35
C LEU A 260 -5.51 -7.13 19.81
N ASP A 261 -5.17 -8.25 20.45
CA ASP A 261 -4.68 -8.28 21.82
C ASP A 261 -3.38 -7.47 21.97
N ILE A 262 -2.47 -7.60 21.01
CA ILE A 262 -1.20 -6.84 20.98
C ILE A 262 -1.44 -5.35 20.75
N ILE A 263 -2.37 -4.98 19.86
CA ILE A 263 -2.68 -3.57 19.59
C ILE A 263 -3.33 -2.92 20.81
N ASN A 264 -4.21 -3.64 21.52
CA ASN A 264 -4.90 -3.13 22.70
C ASN A 264 -4.01 -3.10 23.94
N ASN A 265 -3.03 -4.00 24.04
CA ASN A 265 -2.13 -4.13 25.17
C ASN A 265 -0.66 -4.24 24.68
N PRO A 266 -0.13 -3.19 24.06
CA PRO A 266 1.20 -3.22 23.49
C PRO A 266 2.26 -3.30 24.60
N SER A 267 3.29 -4.14 24.39
CA SER A 267 4.46 -4.18 25.27
C SER A 267 5.28 -2.89 25.16
N ASP A 268 6.09 -2.61 26.19
CA ASP A 268 6.98 -1.42 26.20
C ASP A 268 7.89 -1.39 24.95
N GLU A 269 8.44 -2.54 24.55
CA GLU A 269 9.29 -2.61 23.35
C GLU A 269 8.50 -2.34 22.07
N LEU A 270 7.22 -2.77 21.98
CA LEU A 270 6.37 -2.43 20.86
C LEU A 270 6.02 -0.94 20.84
N ILE A 271 5.75 -0.34 22.00
CA ILE A 271 5.51 1.11 22.12
C ILE A 271 6.72 1.91 21.62
N LYS A 272 7.94 1.53 22.03
CA LYS A 272 9.17 2.16 21.51
C LYS A 272 9.27 2.03 19.99
N LEU A 273 8.93 0.86 19.45
CA LEU A 273 8.93 0.62 18.01
C LEU A 273 7.88 1.47 17.27
N VAL A 274 6.69 1.63 17.85
CA VAL A 274 5.64 2.53 17.33
C VAL A 274 6.12 3.96 17.30
N LYS A 275 6.77 4.44 18.37
CA LYS A 275 7.36 5.78 18.45
C LYS A 275 8.45 6.00 17.41
N LEU A 276 9.28 4.99 17.10
CA LEU A 276 10.25 5.08 16.00
C LEU A 276 9.57 5.23 14.63
N ASN A 277 8.48 4.49 14.38
CA ASN A 277 7.68 4.67 13.17
C ASN A 277 7.05 6.07 13.09
N ALA A 278 6.50 6.57 14.19
CA ALA A 278 5.96 7.92 14.28
C ALA A 278 7.06 8.99 14.08
N ALA A 279 8.25 8.80 14.66
CA ALA A 279 9.40 9.69 14.48
C ALA A 279 9.84 9.82 13.02
N LEU A 280 9.85 8.72 12.27
CA LEU A 280 10.11 8.75 10.83
C LEU A 280 9.04 9.59 10.10
N ILE A 281 7.76 9.46 10.47
CA ILE A 281 6.68 10.26 9.89
C ILE A 281 6.83 11.74 10.25
N LEU A 282 7.16 12.08 11.51
CA LEU A 282 7.42 13.46 11.93
C LEU A 282 8.56 14.08 11.12
N TYR A 283 9.63 13.34 10.89
CA TYR A 283 10.75 13.79 10.05
C TYR A 283 10.33 14.07 8.61
N ILE A 284 9.61 13.14 7.98
CA ILE A 284 9.16 13.27 6.58
C ILE A 284 8.18 14.42 6.40
N THR A 285 7.29 14.61 7.36
CA THR A 285 6.30 15.70 7.36
C THR A 285 6.88 17.04 7.84
N GLN A 286 8.19 17.09 8.08
CA GLN A 286 8.94 18.29 8.47
C GLN A 286 8.51 18.89 9.82
N LYS A 287 7.96 18.07 10.71
CA LYS A 287 7.62 18.47 12.08
C LYS A 287 8.85 18.47 12.99
N VAL A 288 9.87 17.71 12.63
CA VAL A 288 11.18 17.64 13.28
C VAL A 288 12.30 17.62 12.23
N LYS A 289 13.54 17.93 12.65
CA LYS A 289 14.70 18.01 11.74
C LYS A 289 15.38 16.65 11.53
N THR A 290 15.27 15.74 12.49
CA THR A 290 15.87 14.40 12.44
C THR A 290 14.92 13.37 13.03
N ILE A 291 15.16 12.08 12.69
CA ILE A 291 14.40 10.96 13.30
C ILE A 291 14.71 10.87 14.79
N ASP A 292 15.97 11.10 15.19
CA ASP A 292 16.38 11.08 16.60
C ASP A 292 15.63 12.14 17.41
N GLU A 293 15.55 13.39 16.90
CA GLU A 293 14.75 14.46 17.53
C GLU A 293 13.28 14.02 17.69
N GLY A 294 12.70 13.48 16.63
CA GLY A 294 11.32 12.98 16.65
C GLY A 294 11.12 11.85 17.66
N TYR A 295 12.06 10.94 17.76
CA TYR A 295 12.01 9.85 18.72
C TYR A 295 12.14 10.37 20.17
N GLN A 296 13.07 11.29 20.43
CA GLN A 296 13.25 11.89 21.77
C GLN A 296 12.03 12.68 22.26
N ILE A 297 11.30 13.33 21.37
CA ILE A 297 10.06 14.05 21.73
C ILE A 297 8.93 13.09 22.12
N LEU A 298 8.95 11.87 21.57
CA LEU A 298 7.90 10.89 21.77
C LEU A 298 8.12 10.00 23.01
N ILE A 299 9.39 9.81 23.45
CA ILE A 299 9.69 9.00 24.64
C ILE A 299 9.54 9.79 25.92
#